data_7e09635905a43616268019919bf3b1f8
#
_entry.id   7e09635905a43616268019919bf3b1f8
#
_cell.length_a   1.000
_cell.length_b   1.000
_cell.length_c   1.000
_cell.angle_alpha   90.00
_cell.angle_beta   90.00
_cell.angle_gamma   90.00
#
_symmetry.space_group_name_H-M   'P 1'
#
loop_
_entity.id
_entity.type
_entity.pdbx_description
1 polymer ?
#
loop_
_entity_poly.entity_id
_entity_poly.type
_entity_poly.pdbx_seq_one_letter_code
_entity_poly.pdbx_strand_id
1 'polypeptide(L)'
;MLTIIISKIKKVGILISLAILVALVGCGKATNHVEVGQALLEQGKVEDAAIEFKKAIKRDPNSAEAHFGLGNAAVKKQMPEEAVEHYRKAIEINPKYVDAYKRLSETFIEMGSPESYFEKKYNAIEEDPDNPIARIDLGVLYHKWDQTRNAITEYEEALTLDPDNPFIYYNLAVAYQDMNLFEDKAIPLYMKTIELQPGYDNAHYNLAVSYLKTNRLEDAMVEYKKTLEINPNYASVYVDYGMIQLREKNFDDAMKHYGKALEIDPNNIEAYYQKGIVYAFQENWDEALKMNRKALEIDPKHINSQFNIAVVYHKRGELKRAIAEYDLTLEIDRNYQDAYYNRGQIYASMGNRPQAYGDYIAYSKIMKAKTGKEGAALALRGIEDKEQIQRYLIPSFKDWILEQDSR
;
A
#
# COMPACT_ATOMS: atom_id res chain seq x y z
N MET A 1 11.57 23.29 -30.75
CA MET A 1 10.14 23.60 -30.99
C MET A 1 9.20 22.91 -29.96
N LEU A 2 9.39 21.64 -29.66
CA LEU A 2 8.54 20.91 -28.69
C LEU A 2 8.57 21.49 -27.25
N THR A 3 9.74 21.90 -26.78
CA THR A 3 9.94 22.47 -25.42
C THR A 3 9.21 23.83 -25.25
N ILE A 4 9.04 24.59 -26.32
CA ILE A 4 8.31 25.86 -26.30
C ILE A 4 6.80 25.62 -26.30
N ILE A 5 6.34 24.52 -26.91
CA ILE A 5 4.92 24.11 -26.93
C ILE A 5 4.49 23.61 -25.57
N ILE A 6 5.31 22.77 -24.89
CA ILE A 6 5.04 22.26 -23.55
C ILE A 6 5.02 23.38 -22.49
N SER A 7 5.92 24.37 -22.62
CA SER A 7 5.93 25.57 -21.78
C SER A 7 4.68 26.42 -21.97
N LYS A 8 4.16 26.52 -23.22
CA LYS A 8 2.93 27.26 -23.52
C LYS A 8 1.69 26.53 -23.02
N ILE A 9 1.64 25.20 -23.10
CA ILE A 9 0.50 24.39 -22.59
C ILE A 9 0.43 24.47 -21.05
N LYS A 10 1.56 24.40 -20.34
CA LYS A 10 1.59 24.64 -18.89
C LYS A 10 1.15 26.06 -18.51
N LYS A 11 1.53 27.08 -19.26
CA LYS A 11 1.07 28.46 -19.03
C LYS A 11 -0.42 28.67 -19.36
N VAL A 12 -0.95 27.96 -20.34
CA VAL A 12 -2.39 28.01 -20.68
C VAL A 12 -3.23 27.25 -19.62
N GLY A 13 -2.75 26.13 -19.10
CA GLY A 13 -3.42 25.43 -17.99
C GLY A 13 -3.46 26.28 -16.71
N ILE A 14 -2.38 26.99 -16.39
CA ILE A 14 -2.31 27.93 -15.26
C ILE A 14 -3.21 29.16 -15.49
N LEU A 15 -3.33 29.64 -16.74
CA LEU A 15 -4.20 30.75 -17.08
C LEU A 15 -5.69 30.37 -17.07
N ILE A 16 -6.04 29.11 -17.40
CA ILE A 16 -7.42 28.63 -17.32
C ILE A 16 -7.83 28.47 -15.85
N SER A 17 -6.95 27.97 -14.98
CA SER A 17 -7.24 27.90 -13.53
C SER A 17 -7.32 29.29 -12.90
N LEU A 18 -6.51 30.25 -13.33
CA LEU A 18 -6.60 31.64 -12.89
C LEU A 18 -7.86 32.32 -13.41
N ALA A 19 -8.29 32.04 -14.64
CA ALA A 19 -9.53 32.57 -15.22
C ALA A 19 -10.78 32.01 -14.54
N ILE A 20 -10.77 30.75 -14.11
CA ILE A 20 -11.84 30.16 -13.30
C ILE A 20 -11.87 30.79 -11.91
N LEU A 21 -10.72 31.04 -11.28
CA LEU A 21 -10.62 31.72 -9.98
C LEU A 21 -11.13 33.18 -10.08
N VAL A 22 -10.78 33.90 -11.15
CA VAL A 22 -11.24 35.28 -11.40
C VAL A 22 -12.73 35.31 -11.79
N ALA A 23 -13.24 34.30 -12.48
CA ALA A 23 -14.66 34.19 -12.82
C ALA A 23 -15.54 33.87 -11.59
N LEU A 24 -15.02 33.14 -10.61
CA LEU A 24 -15.71 32.86 -9.34
C LEU A 24 -15.75 34.10 -8.42
N VAL A 25 -14.79 35.00 -8.53
CA VAL A 25 -14.74 36.25 -7.75
C VAL A 25 -15.57 37.37 -8.39
N GLY A 26 -15.87 37.29 -9.70
CA GLY A 26 -16.53 38.35 -10.46
C GLY A 26 -18.02 38.25 -10.64
N CYS A 27 -18.66 37.16 -10.26
CA CYS A 27 -20.11 36.97 -10.41
C CYS A 27 -20.73 36.79 -9.02
N GLY A 28 -21.48 37.76 -8.53
CA GLY A 28 -22.19 37.91 -7.23
C GLY A 28 -22.81 36.68 -6.54
N LYS A 29 -22.23 35.47 -6.71
CA LYS A 29 -22.44 34.30 -5.89
C LYS A 29 -21.55 34.38 -4.65
N ALA A 30 -22.11 34.16 -3.49
CA ALA A 30 -21.37 34.09 -2.24
C ALA A 30 -20.13 33.18 -2.41
N THR A 31 -18.93 33.75 -2.21
CA THR A 31 -17.64 33.05 -2.37
C THR A 31 -17.66 31.77 -1.54
N ASN A 32 -17.51 30.63 -2.19
CA ASN A 32 -17.37 29.35 -1.50
C ASN A 32 -15.92 29.23 -0.99
N HIS A 33 -15.68 29.65 0.25
CA HIS A 33 -14.37 29.64 0.88
C HIS A 33 -13.75 28.23 0.95
N VAL A 34 -14.57 27.19 0.99
CA VAL A 34 -14.08 25.79 0.98
C VAL A 34 -13.46 25.45 -0.37
N GLU A 35 -14.15 25.72 -1.48
CA GLU A 35 -13.62 25.47 -2.83
C GLU A 35 -12.36 26.29 -3.13
N VAL A 36 -12.33 27.56 -2.70
CA VAL A 36 -11.14 28.41 -2.84
C VAL A 36 -9.97 27.84 -2.01
N GLY A 37 -10.23 27.41 -0.77
CA GLY A 37 -9.24 26.79 0.08
C GLY A 37 -8.67 25.50 -0.51
N GLN A 38 -9.50 24.63 -1.06
CA GLN A 38 -9.09 23.41 -1.76
C GLN A 38 -8.19 23.71 -2.96
N ALA A 39 -8.61 24.62 -3.83
CA ALA A 39 -7.80 25.04 -4.98
C ALA A 39 -6.45 25.65 -4.59
N LEU A 40 -6.36 26.35 -3.48
CA LEU A 40 -5.11 26.88 -2.95
C LEU A 40 -4.21 25.77 -2.40
N LEU A 41 -4.76 24.75 -1.74
CA LEU A 41 -4.00 23.57 -1.28
C LEU A 41 -3.39 22.79 -2.45
N GLU A 42 -4.12 22.62 -3.55
CA GLU A 42 -3.63 21.98 -4.77
C GLU A 42 -2.49 22.78 -5.43
N GLN A 43 -2.51 24.11 -5.28
CA GLN A 43 -1.43 25.00 -5.74
C GLN A 43 -0.24 25.04 -4.77
N GLY A 44 -0.29 24.34 -3.65
CA GLY A 44 0.75 24.38 -2.62
C GLY A 44 0.76 25.65 -1.77
N LYS A 45 -0.26 26.51 -1.86
CA LYS A 45 -0.41 27.76 -1.07
C LYS A 45 -1.11 27.49 0.26
N VAL A 46 -0.41 26.78 1.14
CA VAL A 46 -0.97 26.18 2.35
C VAL A 46 -1.51 27.24 3.33
N GLU A 47 -0.78 28.36 3.51
CA GLU A 47 -1.18 29.46 4.40
C GLU A 47 -2.46 30.13 3.91
N ASP A 48 -2.52 30.44 2.62
CA ASP A 48 -3.68 31.10 2.02
C ASP A 48 -4.92 30.17 2.09
N ALA A 49 -4.71 28.86 1.85
CA ALA A 49 -5.76 27.86 1.98
C ALA A 49 -6.32 27.81 3.42
N ALA A 50 -5.45 27.78 4.43
CA ALA A 50 -5.86 27.77 5.82
C ALA A 50 -6.67 29.04 6.20
N ILE A 51 -6.32 30.19 5.64
CA ILE A 51 -7.09 31.43 5.84
C ILE A 51 -8.50 31.29 5.25
N GLU A 52 -8.62 30.73 4.06
CA GLU A 52 -9.93 30.53 3.41
C GLU A 52 -10.79 29.53 4.17
N PHE A 53 -10.25 28.42 4.63
CA PHE A 53 -10.98 27.47 5.48
C PHE A 53 -11.42 28.09 6.81
N LYS A 54 -10.59 28.91 7.46
CA LYS A 54 -10.97 29.66 8.66
C LYS A 54 -12.11 30.65 8.39
N LYS A 55 -12.13 31.30 7.22
CA LYS A 55 -13.28 32.15 6.80
C LYS A 55 -14.55 31.30 6.58
N ALA A 56 -14.41 30.10 6.01
CA ALA A 56 -15.52 29.17 5.87
C ALA A 56 -16.13 28.80 7.22
N ILE A 57 -15.30 28.40 8.19
CA ILE A 57 -15.73 28.07 9.56
C ILE A 57 -16.33 29.27 10.28
N LYS A 58 -15.78 30.47 10.10
CA LYS A 58 -16.37 31.68 10.70
C LYS A 58 -17.78 31.95 10.19
N ARG A 59 -18.05 31.58 8.93
CA ARG A 59 -19.37 31.73 8.29
C ARG A 59 -20.30 30.59 8.66
N ASP A 60 -19.79 29.37 8.68
CA ASP A 60 -20.49 28.14 9.06
C ASP A 60 -19.61 27.29 9.96
N PRO A 61 -19.77 27.37 11.29
CA PRO A 61 -19.01 26.59 12.26
C PRO A 61 -19.19 25.08 12.14
N ASN A 62 -20.27 24.64 11.46
CA ASN A 62 -20.61 23.23 11.26
C ASN A 62 -20.24 22.73 9.83
N SER A 63 -19.31 23.41 9.17
CA SER A 63 -18.78 22.91 7.90
C SER A 63 -17.72 21.83 8.13
N ALA A 64 -18.13 20.57 7.96
CA ALA A 64 -17.22 19.42 8.05
C ALA A 64 -16.06 19.52 7.02
N GLU A 65 -16.38 19.98 5.80
CA GLU A 65 -15.42 20.15 4.72
C GLU A 65 -14.36 21.22 5.03
N ALA A 66 -14.76 22.31 5.72
CA ALA A 66 -13.82 23.35 6.11
C ALA A 66 -12.88 22.88 7.22
N HIS A 67 -13.38 22.13 8.18
CA HIS A 67 -12.54 21.49 9.19
C HIS A 67 -11.60 20.45 8.57
N PHE A 68 -12.09 19.58 7.68
CA PHE A 68 -11.27 18.64 6.94
C PHE A 68 -10.15 19.35 6.14
N GLY A 69 -10.49 20.45 5.46
CA GLY A 69 -9.52 21.29 4.73
C GLY A 69 -8.43 21.89 5.64
N LEU A 70 -8.78 22.34 6.85
CA LEU A 70 -7.79 22.79 7.84
C LEU A 70 -6.89 21.67 8.33
N GLY A 71 -7.44 20.47 8.55
CA GLY A 71 -6.65 19.28 8.86
C GLY A 71 -5.61 18.99 7.79
N ASN A 72 -6.03 19.00 6.51
CA ASN A 72 -5.11 18.82 5.39
C ASN A 72 -4.03 19.93 5.31
N ALA A 73 -4.39 21.17 5.62
CA ALA A 73 -3.43 22.27 5.68
C ALA A 73 -2.42 22.08 6.82
N ALA A 74 -2.87 21.62 7.98
CA ALA A 74 -2.03 21.35 9.14
C ALA A 74 -1.03 20.21 8.88
N VAL A 75 -1.44 19.13 8.23
CA VAL A 75 -0.51 18.04 7.79
C VAL A 75 0.59 18.62 6.91
N LYS A 76 0.24 19.41 5.89
CA LYS A 76 1.24 20.04 4.99
C LYS A 76 2.18 21.02 5.73
N LYS A 77 1.79 21.53 6.88
CA LYS A 77 2.61 22.37 7.76
C LYS A 77 3.42 21.57 8.78
N GLN A 78 3.35 20.25 8.76
CA GLN A 78 3.96 19.37 9.74
C GLN A 78 3.46 19.63 11.19
N MET A 79 2.16 19.88 11.32
CA MET A 79 1.46 20.14 12.61
C MET A 79 0.40 19.03 12.81
N PRO A 80 0.82 17.80 13.09
CA PRO A 80 -0.09 16.64 13.10
C PRO A 80 -1.13 16.70 14.22
N GLU A 81 -0.80 17.30 15.38
CA GLU A 81 -1.76 17.44 16.48
C GLU A 81 -2.93 18.36 16.08
N GLU A 82 -2.64 19.49 15.42
CA GLU A 82 -3.68 20.40 14.91
C GLU A 82 -4.52 19.70 13.82
N ALA A 83 -3.89 18.87 12.98
CA ALA A 83 -4.59 18.10 11.96
C ALA A 83 -5.60 17.11 12.60
N VAL A 84 -5.17 16.38 13.62
CA VAL A 84 -6.03 15.46 14.39
C VAL A 84 -7.25 16.17 14.95
N GLU A 85 -7.08 17.34 15.58
CA GLU A 85 -8.20 18.12 16.13
C GLU A 85 -9.23 18.49 15.04
N HIS A 86 -8.74 18.94 13.89
CA HIS A 86 -9.62 19.34 12.80
C HIS A 86 -10.30 18.16 12.12
N TYR A 87 -9.63 17.03 11.90
CA TYR A 87 -10.27 15.82 11.35
C TYR A 87 -11.35 15.29 12.29
N ARG A 88 -11.10 15.29 13.62
CA ARG A 88 -12.11 14.89 14.60
C ARG A 88 -13.31 15.81 14.54
N LYS A 89 -13.09 17.12 14.45
CA LYS A 89 -14.20 18.08 14.35
C LYS A 89 -15.03 17.86 13.08
N ALA A 90 -14.38 17.53 11.96
CA ALA A 90 -15.08 17.15 10.74
C ALA A 90 -15.95 15.89 10.93
N ILE A 91 -15.42 14.88 11.64
CA ILE A 91 -16.14 13.63 11.95
C ILE A 91 -17.30 13.88 12.94
N GLU A 92 -17.11 14.68 13.99
CA GLU A 92 -18.18 15.06 14.90
C GLU A 92 -19.37 15.73 14.17
N ILE A 93 -19.06 16.59 13.20
CA ILE A 93 -20.08 17.29 12.39
C ILE A 93 -20.74 16.32 11.40
N ASN A 94 -19.94 15.49 10.73
CA ASN A 94 -20.41 14.48 9.79
C ASN A 94 -19.81 13.10 10.10
N PRO A 95 -20.49 12.28 10.91
CA PRO A 95 -20.00 10.95 11.29
C PRO A 95 -19.77 9.97 10.11
N LYS A 96 -20.27 10.29 8.92
CA LYS A 96 -20.07 9.49 7.69
C LYS A 96 -18.98 10.05 6.78
N TYR A 97 -18.14 10.99 7.27
CA TYR A 97 -17.09 11.61 6.46
C TYR A 97 -15.85 10.73 6.40
N VAL A 98 -15.88 9.73 5.52
CA VAL A 98 -14.83 8.69 5.37
C VAL A 98 -13.43 9.26 5.13
N ASP A 99 -13.30 10.31 4.31
CA ASP A 99 -11.99 10.93 4.05
C ASP A 99 -11.37 11.53 5.33
N ALA A 100 -12.19 12.04 6.24
CA ALA A 100 -11.71 12.56 7.51
C ALA A 100 -11.18 11.43 8.42
N TYR A 101 -11.84 10.29 8.48
CA TYR A 101 -11.34 9.09 9.19
C TYR A 101 -10.05 8.57 8.58
N LYS A 102 -9.98 8.48 7.25
CA LYS A 102 -8.78 8.05 6.53
C LYS A 102 -7.58 8.93 6.85
N ARG A 103 -7.74 10.25 6.74
CA ARG A 103 -6.69 11.22 7.05
C ARG A 103 -6.30 11.25 8.52
N LEU A 104 -7.25 11.08 9.41
CA LEU A 104 -6.99 10.95 10.84
C LEU A 104 -6.10 9.74 11.13
N SER A 105 -6.40 8.58 10.53
CA SER A 105 -5.60 7.36 10.65
C SER A 105 -4.20 7.54 10.10
N GLU A 106 -4.05 8.10 8.89
CA GLU A 106 -2.77 8.42 8.27
C GLU A 106 -1.93 9.34 9.17
N THR A 107 -2.55 10.37 9.76
CA THR A 107 -1.88 11.32 10.65
C THR A 107 -1.38 10.65 11.93
N PHE A 108 -2.15 9.74 12.53
CA PHE A 108 -1.67 8.96 13.67
C PHE A 108 -0.48 8.08 13.31
N ILE A 109 -0.45 7.58 12.09
CA ILE A 109 0.69 6.81 11.55
C ILE A 109 1.97 7.66 11.50
N GLU A 110 1.88 8.92 11.17
CA GLU A 110 3.03 9.84 11.07
C GLU A 110 3.56 10.31 12.43
N MET A 111 2.74 10.32 13.47
CA MET A 111 3.05 10.92 14.78
C MET A 111 4.00 10.13 15.71
N GLY A 112 4.27 8.87 15.45
CA GLY A 112 5.47 8.14 15.91
C GLY A 112 5.70 7.79 17.40
N SER A 113 4.91 8.18 18.41
CA SER A 113 5.11 7.79 19.82
C SER A 113 3.87 7.13 20.43
N PRO A 114 3.95 5.81 20.76
CA PRO A 114 2.76 5.02 21.10
C PRO A 114 2.12 5.38 22.45
N GLU A 115 2.92 5.49 23.50
CA GLU A 115 2.42 5.42 24.88
C GLU A 115 1.53 6.62 25.27
N SER A 116 1.92 7.83 24.90
CA SER A 116 1.13 9.04 25.21
C SER A 116 -0.20 9.10 24.44
N TYR A 117 -0.28 8.42 23.28
CA TYR A 117 -1.51 8.37 22.48
C TYR A 117 -2.50 7.35 23.02
N PHE A 118 -2.02 6.18 23.44
CA PHE A 118 -2.86 5.19 24.12
C PHE A 118 -3.49 5.79 25.39
N GLU A 119 -2.68 6.44 26.24
CA GLU A 119 -3.16 7.09 27.47
C GLU A 119 -4.25 8.14 27.16
N LYS A 120 -4.03 9.02 26.19
CA LYS A 120 -5.03 10.02 25.78
C LYS A 120 -6.33 9.36 25.27
N LYS A 121 -6.24 8.21 24.55
CA LYS A 121 -7.43 7.53 24.06
C LYS A 121 -8.19 6.80 25.16
N TYR A 122 -7.48 6.15 26.08
CA TYR A 122 -8.12 5.57 27.26
C TYR A 122 -8.84 6.61 28.09
N ASN A 123 -8.18 7.76 28.36
CA ASN A 123 -8.81 8.84 29.11
C ASN A 123 -10.07 9.36 28.40
N ALA A 124 -10.04 9.49 27.07
CA ALA A 124 -11.20 9.92 26.30
C ALA A 124 -12.38 8.91 26.36
N ILE A 125 -12.09 7.61 26.43
CA ILE A 125 -13.10 6.57 26.63
C ILE A 125 -13.62 6.57 28.08
N GLU A 126 -12.75 6.82 29.07
CA GLU A 126 -13.17 6.94 30.47
C GLU A 126 -14.06 8.16 30.70
N GLU A 127 -13.77 9.26 30.02
CA GLU A 127 -14.57 10.51 30.12
C GLU A 127 -15.92 10.37 29.40
N ASP A 128 -15.96 9.67 28.28
CA ASP A 128 -17.17 9.44 27.47
C ASP A 128 -17.17 7.99 26.89
N PRO A 129 -17.65 7.01 27.67
CA PRO A 129 -17.67 5.59 27.28
C PRO A 129 -18.53 5.30 26.04
N ASP A 130 -19.50 6.14 25.74
CA ASP A 130 -20.41 6.00 24.61
C ASP A 130 -19.91 6.71 23.33
N ASN A 131 -18.67 7.20 23.35
CA ASN A 131 -18.06 7.86 22.19
C ASN A 131 -17.44 6.86 21.21
N PRO A 132 -18.07 6.57 20.04
CA PRO A 132 -17.55 5.62 19.09
C PRO A 132 -16.22 6.08 18.48
N ILE A 133 -15.99 7.41 18.37
CA ILE A 133 -14.77 7.95 17.76
C ILE A 133 -13.54 7.63 18.60
N ALA A 134 -13.65 7.73 19.94
CA ALA A 134 -12.54 7.40 20.83
C ALA A 134 -12.12 5.93 20.69
N ARG A 135 -13.10 5.02 20.55
CA ARG A 135 -12.86 3.58 20.32
C ARG A 135 -12.27 3.29 18.95
N ILE A 136 -12.80 3.95 17.90
CA ILE A 136 -12.24 3.85 16.54
C ILE A 136 -10.77 4.29 16.54
N ASP A 137 -10.46 5.41 17.16
CA ASP A 137 -9.10 5.92 17.26
C ASP A 137 -8.16 4.96 17.99
N LEU A 138 -8.64 4.34 19.09
CA LEU A 138 -7.88 3.36 19.83
C LEU A 138 -7.67 2.08 18.99
N GLY A 139 -8.69 1.62 18.28
CA GLY A 139 -8.61 0.50 17.36
C GLY A 139 -7.58 0.73 16.25
N VAL A 140 -7.56 1.93 15.65
CA VAL A 140 -6.55 2.33 14.65
C VAL A 140 -5.15 2.32 15.24
N LEU A 141 -4.96 2.82 16.46
CA LEU A 141 -3.68 2.75 17.16
C LEU A 141 -3.24 1.30 17.39
N TYR A 142 -4.09 0.46 17.93
CA TYR A 142 -3.78 -0.96 18.13
C TYR A 142 -3.38 -1.64 16.82
N HIS A 143 -4.12 -1.39 15.74
CA HIS A 143 -3.84 -1.98 14.43
C HIS A 143 -2.46 -1.54 13.90
N LYS A 144 -2.13 -0.26 14.04
CA LYS A 144 -0.81 0.28 13.68
C LYS A 144 0.34 -0.44 14.40
N TRP A 145 0.16 -0.78 15.67
CA TRP A 145 1.20 -1.45 16.47
C TRP A 145 1.07 -2.98 16.48
N ASP A 146 0.53 -3.54 15.39
CA ASP A 146 0.41 -5.00 15.16
C ASP A 146 -0.37 -5.74 16.27
N GLN A 147 -1.20 -4.98 17.01
CA GLN A 147 -2.11 -5.51 18.03
C GLN A 147 -3.50 -5.74 17.44
N THR A 148 -3.57 -6.45 16.32
CA THR A 148 -4.78 -6.61 15.50
C THR A 148 -5.97 -7.12 16.30
N ARG A 149 -5.77 -8.03 17.28
CA ARG A 149 -6.87 -8.54 18.12
C ARG A 149 -7.47 -7.46 19.00
N ASN A 150 -6.65 -6.58 19.58
CA ASN A 150 -7.14 -5.47 20.40
C ASN A 150 -7.87 -4.46 19.50
N ALA A 151 -7.36 -4.20 18.30
CA ALA A 151 -8.05 -3.35 17.33
C ALA A 151 -9.46 -3.87 16.99
N ILE A 152 -9.59 -5.18 16.74
CA ILE A 152 -10.89 -5.84 16.48
C ILE A 152 -11.85 -5.59 17.64
N THR A 153 -11.41 -5.78 18.90
CA THR A 153 -12.26 -5.55 20.08
C THR A 153 -12.79 -4.12 20.11
N GLU A 154 -11.92 -3.12 19.90
CA GLU A 154 -12.33 -1.72 19.92
C GLU A 154 -13.28 -1.38 18.75
N TYR A 155 -13.04 -1.94 17.55
CA TYR A 155 -13.95 -1.74 16.42
C TYR A 155 -15.32 -2.41 16.65
N GLU A 156 -15.36 -3.61 17.24
CA GLU A 156 -16.60 -4.29 17.58
C GLU A 156 -17.40 -3.51 18.63
N GLU A 157 -16.73 -2.95 19.65
CA GLU A 157 -17.39 -2.07 20.61
C GLU A 157 -17.86 -0.76 19.98
N ALA A 158 -17.03 -0.13 19.11
CA ALA A 158 -17.44 1.06 18.37
C ALA A 158 -18.68 0.79 17.49
N LEU A 159 -18.77 -0.43 16.91
CA LEU A 159 -19.90 -0.82 16.08
C LEU A 159 -21.22 -0.97 16.88
N THR A 160 -21.13 -1.31 18.19
CA THR A 160 -22.33 -1.32 19.06
C THR A 160 -22.88 0.08 19.31
N LEU A 161 -21.98 1.10 19.27
CA LEU A 161 -22.33 2.51 19.51
C LEU A 161 -22.78 3.23 18.24
N ASP A 162 -22.18 2.88 17.08
CA ASP A 162 -22.50 3.48 15.77
C ASP A 162 -22.57 2.37 14.68
N PRO A 163 -23.72 1.63 14.64
CA PRO A 163 -23.88 0.46 13.77
C PRO A 163 -23.99 0.79 12.26
N ASP A 164 -24.20 2.04 11.90
CA ASP A 164 -24.34 2.47 10.51
C ASP A 164 -23.08 3.17 9.96
N ASN A 165 -21.97 3.10 10.67
CA ASN A 165 -20.72 3.74 10.27
C ASN A 165 -19.89 2.86 9.32
N PRO A 166 -19.78 3.19 8.04
CA PRO A 166 -19.05 2.38 7.06
C PRO A 166 -17.55 2.27 7.37
N PHE A 167 -16.97 3.27 8.05
CA PHE A 167 -15.56 3.27 8.39
C PHE A 167 -15.20 2.21 9.44
N ILE A 168 -16.11 1.92 10.38
CA ILE A 168 -15.89 0.86 11.38
C ILE A 168 -15.88 -0.50 10.68
N TYR A 169 -16.85 -0.77 9.81
CA TYR A 169 -16.90 -2.01 9.03
C TYR A 169 -15.65 -2.19 8.17
N TYR A 170 -15.19 -1.11 7.53
CA TYR A 170 -13.99 -1.13 6.71
C TYR A 170 -12.74 -1.50 7.52
N ASN A 171 -12.49 -0.84 8.66
CA ASN A 171 -11.30 -1.12 9.49
C ASN A 171 -11.36 -2.51 10.11
N LEU A 172 -12.54 -2.96 10.53
CA LEU A 172 -12.74 -4.31 11.03
C LEU A 172 -12.46 -5.35 9.93
N ALA A 173 -12.89 -5.09 8.69
CA ALA A 173 -12.58 -5.92 7.53
C ALA A 173 -11.08 -6.00 7.26
N VAL A 174 -10.37 -4.85 7.30
CA VAL A 174 -8.91 -4.79 7.14
C VAL A 174 -8.21 -5.60 8.24
N ALA A 175 -8.63 -5.45 9.50
CA ALA A 175 -8.07 -6.20 10.61
C ALA A 175 -8.25 -7.72 10.45
N TYR A 176 -9.41 -8.17 9.99
CA TYR A 176 -9.63 -9.59 9.70
C TYR A 176 -8.86 -10.07 8.45
N GLN A 177 -8.70 -9.21 7.45
CA GLN A 177 -7.85 -9.49 6.27
C GLN A 177 -6.40 -9.75 6.67
N ASP A 178 -5.83 -8.95 7.58
CA ASP A 178 -4.47 -9.14 8.09
C ASP A 178 -4.30 -10.46 8.87
N MET A 179 -5.39 -10.96 9.44
CA MET A 179 -5.44 -12.29 10.04
C MET A 179 -5.71 -13.42 9.02
N ASN A 180 -5.77 -13.12 7.72
CA ASN A 180 -6.13 -14.04 6.64
C ASN A 180 -7.53 -14.68 6.79
N LEU A 181 -8.46 -14.02 7.47
CA LEU A 181 -9.84 -14.45 7.64
C LEU A 181 -10.75 -13.83 6.57
N PHE A 182 -10.49 -14.17 5.30
CA PHE A 182 -11.12 -13.52 4.16
C PHE A 182 -12.61 -13.87 4.02
N GLU A 183 -12.93 -15.16 3.80
CA GLU A 183 -14.27 -15.60 3.36
C GLU A 183 -15.33 -15.33 4.41
N ASP A 184 -15.08 -15.74 5.66
CA ASP A 184 -16.07 -15.70 6.74
C ASP A 184 -16.14 -14.33 7.44
N LYS A 185 -15.14 -13.48 7.30
CA LYS A 185 -15.03 -12.22 8.06
C LYS A 185 -14.82 -10.98 7.17
N ALA A 186 -13.70 -10.88 6.46
CA ALA A 186 -13.35 -9.64 5.76
C ALA A 186 -14.33 -9.32 4.62
N ILE A 187 -14.66 -10.30 3.76
CA ILE A 187 -15.55 -10.11 2.61
C ILE A 187 -16.92 -9.60 3.03
N PRO A 188 -17.66 -10.21 3.99
CA PRO A 188 -18.96 -9.69 4.43
C PRO A 188 -18.89 -8.26 4.97
N LEU A 189 -17.82 -7.90 5.67
CA LEU A 189 -17.65 -6.57 6.24
C LEU A 189 -17.35 -5.51 5.17
N TYR A 190 -16.51 -5.83 4.15
CA TYR A 190 -16.33 -4.94 3.00
C TYR A 190 -17.64 -4.75 2.22
N MET A 191 -18.42 -5.82 2.01
CA MET A 191 -19.74 -5.73 1.38
C MET A 191 -20.68 -4.83 2.19
N LYS A 192 -20.67 -4.92 3.52
CA LYS A 192 -21.46 -4.03 4.38
C LYS A 192 -20.97 -2.58 4.31
N THR A 193 -19.66 -2.36 4.24
CA THR A 193 -19.09 -1.03 3.99
C THR A 193 -19.64 -0.42 2.70
N ILE A 194 -19.65 -1.20 1.61
CA ILE A 194 -20.14 -0.78 0.29
C ILE A 194 -21.67 -0.56 0.29
N GLU A 195 -22.42 -1.39 1.01
CA GLU A 195 -23.87 -1.18 1.18
C GLU A 195 -24.17 0.18 1.81
N LEU A 196 -23.42 0.54 2.88
CA LEU A 196 -23.56 1.80 3.60
C LEU A 196 -23.00 2.99 2.82
N GLN A 197 -21.91 2.78 2.07
CA GLN A 197 -21.24 3.81 1.28
C GLN A 197 -20.78 3.26 -0.08
N PRO A 198 -21.64 3.26 -1.11
CA PRO A 198 -21.31 2.67 -2.42
C PRO A 198 -20.14 3.34 -3.17
N GLY A 199 -19.78 4.57 -2.81
CA GLY A 199 -18.66 5.30 -3.41
C GLY A 199 -17.33 5.13 -2.70
N TYR A 200 -17.16 4.13 -1.80
CA TYR A 200 -15.93 3.93 -1.07
C TYR A 200 -14.93 3.09 -1.90
N ASP A 201 -14.08 3.74 -2.68
CA ASP A 201 -13.12 3.12 -3.60
C ASP A 201 -12.20 2.08 -2.93
N ASN A 202 -11.67 2.40 -1.73
CA ASN A 202 -10.81 1.47 -0.98
C ASN A 202 -11.56 0.20 -0.54
N ALA A 203 -12.86 0.27 -0.24
CA ALA A 203 -13.64 -0.91 0.13
C ALA A 203 -13.84 -1.84 -1.08
N HIS A 204 -14.14 -1.29 -2.25
CA HIS A 204 -14.21 -2.05 -3.50
C HIS A 204 -12.84 -2.69 -3.83
N TYR A 205 -11.75 -1.92 -3.72
CA TYR A 205 -10.40 -2.43 -3.96
C TYR A 205 -10.05 -3.59 -3.02
N ASN A 206 -10.23 -3.42 -1.70
CA ASN A 206 -9.88 -4.46 -0.73
C ASN A 206 -10.80 -5.68 -0.82
N LEU A 207 -12.07 -5.50 -1.20
CA LEU A 207 -12.97 -6.59 -1.53
C LEU A 207 -12.44 -7.40 -2.73
N ALA A 208 -11.98 -6.72 -3.78
CA ALA A 208 -11.38 -7.36 -4.94
C ALA A 208 -10.12 -8.17 -4.55
N VAL A 209 -9.23 -7.57 -3.75
CA VAL A 209 -8.04 -8.27 -3.21
C VAL A 209 -8.45 -9.50 -2.40
N SER A 210 -9.49 -9.40 -1.56
CA SER A 210 -10.01 -10.52 -0.76
C SER A 210 -10.57 -11.64 -1.66
N TYR A 211 -11.25 -11.29 -2.74
CA TYR A 211 -11.73 -12.26 -3.74
C TYR A 211 -10.56 -12.94 -4.47
N LEU A 212 -9.48 -12.23 -4.81
CA LEU A 212 -8.28 -12.86 -5.37
C LEU A 212 -7.66 -13.86 -4.39
N LYS A 213 -7.59 -13.52 -3.10
CA LYS A 213 -7.05 -14.42 -2.06
C LYS A 213 -7.91 -15.68 -1.85
N THR A 214 -9.19 -15.63 -2.16
CA THR A 214 -10.12 -16.76 -2.12
C THR A 214 -10.36 -17.40 -3.48
N ASN A 215 -9.49 -17.10 -4.47
CA ASN A 215 -9.53 -17.63 -5.85
C ASN A 215 -10.85 -17.34 -6.61
N ARG A 216 -11.47 -16.19 -6.33
CA ARG A 216 -12.70 -15.69 -6.96
C ARG A 216 -12.37 -14.59 -7.96
N LEU A 217 -11.68 -14.96 -9.06
CA LEU A 217 -11.12 -14.00 -10.02
C LEU A 217 -12.18 -13.12 -10.68
N GLU A 218 -13.33 -13.69 -11.08
CA GLU A 218 -14.40 -12.95 -11.76
C GLU A 218 -15.00 -11.87 -10.82
N ASP A 219 -15.22 -12.21 -9.55
CA ASP A 219 -15.74 -11.27 -8.55
C ASP A 219 -14.71 -10.15 -8.29
N ALA A 220 -13.42 -10.49 -8.20
CA ALA A 220 -12.37 -9.50 -8.05
C ALA A 220 -12.33 -8.50 -9.21
N MET A 221 -12.45 -8.98 -10.45
CA MET A 221 -12.46 -8.12 -11.65
C MET A 221 -13.64 -7.15 -11.66
N VAL A 222 -14.81 -7.58 -11.16
CA VAL A 222 -16.00 -6.71 -11.03
C VAL A 222 -15.71 -5.57 -10.05
N GLU A 223 -15.15 -5.89 -8.89
CA GLU A 223 -14.88 -4.88 -7.86
C GLU A 223 -13.72 -3.94 -8.24
N TYR A 224 -12.67 -4.42 -8.90
CA TYR A 224 -11.63 -3.56 -9.48
C TYR A 224 -12.20 -2.57 -10.52
N LYS A 225 -13.13 -3.04 -11.37
CA LYS A 225 -13.79 -2.16 -12.32
C LYS A 225 -14.59 -1.06 -11.62
N LYS A 226 -15.32 -1.41 -10.57
CA LYS A 226 -16.05 -0.41 -9.74
C LYS A 226 -15.08 0.57 -9.07
N THR A 227 -13.95 0.09 -8.55
CA THR A 227 -12.91 0.96 -8.01
C THR A 227 -12.48 2.02 -9.03
N LEU A 228 -12.22 1.62 -10.28
CA LEU A 228 -11.82 2.54 -11.35
C LEU A 228 -12.96 3.43 -11.87
N GLU A 229 -14.22 3.01 -11.78
CA GLU A 229 -15.38 3.85 -12.06
C GLU A 229 -15.52 4.98 -11.04
N ILE A 230 -15.21 4.71 -9.75
CA ILE A 230 -15.23 5.69 -8.67
C ILE A 230 -13.95 6.57 -8.74
N ASN A 231 -12.79 5.94 -8.83
CA ASN A 231 -11.49 6.58 -8.84
C ASN A 231 -10.62 6.08 -10.02
N PRO A 232 -10.68 6.74 -11.19
CA PRO A 232 -9.91 6.33 -12.38
C PRO A 232 -8.38 6.38 -12.19
N ASN A 233 -7.91 7.06 -11.14
CA ASN A 233 -6.49 7.20 -10.81
C ASN A 233 -6.03 6.27 -9.68
N TYR A 234 -6.72 5.16 -9.46
CA TYR A 234 -6.34 4.18 -8.45
C TYR A 234 -5.21 3.28 -8.99
N ALA A 235 -3.94 3.70 -8.80
CA ALA A 235 -2.76 3.08 -9.40
C ALA A 235 -2.63 1.58 -9.07
N SER A 236 -2.97 1.16 -7.84
CA SER A 236 -2.85 -0.23 -7.39
C SER A 236 -3.72 -1.19 -8.20
N VAL A 237 -4.91 -0.77 -8.65
CA VAL A 237 -5.76 -1.62 -9.52
C VAL A 237 -5.06 -1.95 -10.83
N TYR A 238 -4.34 -1.00 -11.41
CA TYR A 238 -3.57 -1.28 -12.63
C TYR A 238 -2.38 -2.20 -12.36
N VAL A 239 -1.75 -2.12 -11.18
CA VAL A 239 -0.71 -3.09 -10.78
C VAL A 239 -1.32 -4.48 -10.71
N ASP A 240 -2.47 -4.65 -10.04
CA ASP A 240 -3.14 -5.94 -9.89
C ASP A 240 -3.63 -6.50 -11.24
N TYR A 241 -4.16 -5.66 -12.13
CA TYR A 241 -4.46 -6.08 -13.51
C TYR A 241 -3.21 -6.58 -14.24
N GLY A 242 -2.09 -5.88 -14.09
CA GLY A 242 -0.82 -6.30 -14.65
C GLY A 242 -0.36 -7.65 -14.08
N MET A 243 -0.51 -7.88 -12.79
CA MET A 243 -0.18 -9.16 -12.14
C MET A 243 -1.07 -10.31 -12.65
N ILE A 244 -2.35 -10.08 -12.85
CA ILE A 244 -3.27 -11.07 -13.47
C ILE A 244 -2.78 -11.42 -14.88
N GLN A 245 -2.46 -10.41 -15.71
CA GLN A 245 -1.95 -10.64 -17.06
C GLN A 245 -0.59 -11.35 -17.07
N LEU A 246 0.29 -11.02 -16.12
CA LEU A 246 1.58 -11.72 -15.97
C LEU A 246 1.40 -13.20 -15.64
N ARG A 247 0.45 -13.53 -14.76
CA ARG A 247 0.09 -14.92 -14.43
C ARG A 247 -0.36 -15.70 -15.66
N GLU A 248 -1.12 -15.07 -16.55
CA GLU A 248 -1.56 -15.62 -17.82
C GLU A 248 -0.45 -15.59 -18.91
N LYS A 249 0.75 -15.07 -18.58
CA LYS A 249 1.88 -14.85 -19.49
C LYS A 249 1.60 -13.85 -20.62
N ASN A 250 0.62 -12.99 -20.46
CA ASN A 250 0.31 -11.90 -21.36
C ASN A 250 1.23 -10.70 -21.04
N PHE A 251 2.53 -10.83 -21.35
CA PHE A 251 3.57 -9.86 -20.94
C PHE A 251 3.32 -8.44 -21.45
N ASP A 252 2.83 -8.28 -22.66
CA ASP A 252 2.59 -6.96 -23.27
C ASP A 252 1.46 -6.22 -22.54
N ASP A 253 0.36 -6.91 -22.22
CA ASP A 253 -0.74 -6.34 -21.46
C ASP A 253 -0.33 -6.05 -20.00
N ALA A 254 0.45 -6.94 -19.37
CA ALA A 254 1.02 -6.67 -18.06
C ALA A 254 1.85 -5.39 -18.05
N MET A 255 2.76 -5.24 -19.03
CA MET A 255 3.61 -4.04 -19.18
C MET A 255 2.81 -2.76 -19.41
N LYS A 256 1.70 -2.85 -20.17
CA LYS A 256 0.79 -1.72 -20.39
C LYS A 256 0.12 -1.28 -19.09
N HIS A 257 -0.37 -2.23 -18.30
CA HIS A 257 -0.99 -1.94 -17.01
C HIS A 257 0.01 -1.35 -16.00
N TYR A 258 1.21 -1.93 -15.87
CA TYR A 258 2.25 -1.34 -15.00
C TYR A 258 2.68 0.05 -15.49
N GLY A 259 2.71 0.26 -16.82
CA GLY A 259 2.95 1.59 -17.40
C GLY A 259 1.90 2.59 -16.96
N LYS A 260 0.62 2.20 -16.99
CA LYS A 260 -0.49 3.05 -16.53
C LYS A 260 -0.42 3.37 -15.04
N ALA A 261 -0.06 2.39 -14.21
CA ALA A 261 0.17 2.63 -12.79
C ALA A 261 1.26 3.69 -12.56
N LEU A 262 2.37 3.64 -13.31
CA LEU A 262 3.46 4.61 -13.23
C LEU A 262 3.16 5.99 -13.84
N GLU A 263 2.21 6.08 -14.77
CA GLU A 263 1.70 7.37 -15.23
C GLU A 263 0.91 8.10 -14.14
N ILE A 264 0.18 7.33 -13.31
CA ILE A 264 -0.64 7.84 -12.20
C ILE A 264 0.26 8.15 -11.00
N ASP A 265 1.08 7.17 -10.59
CA ASP A 265 2.02 7.26 -9.49
C ASP A 265 3.45 6.93 -9.96
N PRO A 266 4.27 7.93 -10.31
CA PRO A 266 5.65 7.73 -10.73
C PRO A 266 6.58 7.11 -9.68
N ASN A 267 6.13 7.05 -8.42
CA ASN A 267 6.87 6.45 -7.31
C ASN A 267 6.30 5.08 -6.89
N ASN A 268 5.48 4.45 -7.72
CA ASN A 268 4.91 3.15 -7.43
C ASN A 268 5.98 2.05 -7.48
N ILE A 269 6.46 1.66 -6.30
CA ILE A 269 7.53 0.67 -6.12
C ILE A 269 7.13 -0.67 -6.74
N GLU A 270 5.90 -1.11 -6.47
CA GLU A 270 5.40 -2.40 -6.93
C GLU A 270 5.34 -2.47 -8.46
N ALA A 271 4.90 -1.41 -9.13
CA ALA A 271 4.88 -1.35 -10.59
C ALA A 271 6.29 -1.45 -11.20
N TYR A 272 7.31 -0.82 -10.60
CA TYR A 272 8.70 -1.00 -11.05
C TYR A 272 9.19 -2.42 -10.82
N TYR A 273 8.94 -2.98 -9.63
CA TYR A 273 9.30 -4.34 -9.28
C TYR A 273 8.69 -5.35 -10.26
N GLN A 274 7.38 -5.26 -10.52
CA GLN A 274 6.67 -6.15 -11.44
C GLN A 274 7.15 -6.00 -12.89
N LYS A 275 7.46 -4.79 -13.35
CA LYS A 275 8.13 -4.59 -14.66
C LYS A 275 9.48 -5.29 -14.72
N GLY A 276 10.26 -5.21 -13.62
CA GLY A 276 11.52 -5.94 -13.50
C GLY A 276 11.36 -7.46 -13.65
N ILE A 277 10.28 -7.99 -13.10
CA ILE A 277 9.89 -9.40 -13.23
C ILE A 277 9.59 -9.75 -14.70
N VAL A 278 8.74 -8.95 -15.37
CA VAL A 278 8.41 -9.21 -16.80
C VAL A 278 9.66 -9.21 -17.65
N TYR A 279 10.55 -8.24 -17.48
CA TYR A 279 11.82 -8.20 -18.23
C TYR A 279 12.72 -9.41 -17.93
N ALA A 280 12.75 -9.88 -16.68
CA ALA A 280 13.50 -11.08 -16.33
C ALA A 280 12.93 -12.34 -17.00
N PHE A 281 11.61 -12.46 -17.12
CA PHE A 281 10.98 -13.55 -17.90
C PHE A 281 11.31 -13.51 -19.39
N GLN A 282 11.47 -12.31 -19.94
CA GLN A 282 11.88 -12.08 -21.33
C GLN A 282 13.40 -12.17 -21.52
N GLU A 283 14.17 -12.53 -20.48
CA GLU A 283 15.64 -12.57 -20.46
C GLU A 283 16.29 -11.22 -20.79
N ASN A 284 15.53 -10.12 -20.66
CA ASN A 284 16.04 -8.76 -20.81
C ASN A 284 16.64 -8.27 -19.48
N TRP A 285 17.82 -8.80 -19.17
CA TRP A 285 18.46 -8.64 -17.88
C TRP A 285 18.80 -7.19 -17.53
N ASP A 286 19.19 -6.38 -18.51
CA ASP A 286 19.58 -4.99 -18.25
C ASP A 286 18.38 -4.12 -17.87
N GLU A 287 17.23 -4.29 -18.55
CA GLU A 287 16.00 -3.58 -18.18
C GLU A 287 15.42 -4.15 -16.85
N ALA A 288 15.56 -5.45 -16.58
CA ALA A 288 15.19 -6.04 -15.30
C ALA A 288 15.97 -5.39 -14.14
N LEU A 289 17.30 -5.26 -14.26
CA LEU A 289 18.14 -4.58 -13.28
C LEU A 289 17.75 -3.11 -13.10
N LYS A 290 17.50 -2.42 -14.22
CA LYS A 290 17.11 -1.01 -14.20
C LYS A 290 15.79 -0.78 -13.44
N MET A 291 14.78 -1.62 -13.68
CA MET A 291 13.49 -1.49 -13.01
C MET A 291 13.60 -1.78 -11.50
N ASN A 292 14.29 -2.86 -11.11
CA ASN A 292 14.49 -3.17 -9.70
C ASN A 292 15.32 -2.08 -8.98
N ARG A 293 16.32 -1.47 -9.64
CA ARG A 293 17.05 -0.33 -9.09
C ARG A 293 16.16 0.90 -8.90
N LYS A 294 15.22 1.16 -9.84
CA LYS A 294 14.22 2.22 -9.66
C LYS A 294 13.35 2.01 -8.42
N ALA A 295 12.93 0.77 -8.16
CA ALA A 295 12.23 0.43 -6.94
C ALA A 295 13.09 0.72 -5.69
N LEU A 296 14.39 0.37 -5.71
CA LEU A 296 15.32 0.64 -4.60
C LEU A 296 15.73 2.13 -4.46
N GLU A 297 15.69 2.92 -5.53
CA GLU A 297 15.86 4.39 -5.44
C GLU A 297 14.71 5.02 -4.62
N ILE A 298 13.51 4.45 -4.68
CA ILE A 298 12.32 4.91 -3.94
C ILE A 298 12.32 4.35 -2.52
N ASP A 299 12.47 3.02 -2.38
CA ASP A 299 12.62 2.34 -1.10
C ASP A 299 13.90 1.49 -1.06
N PRO A 300 14.98 1.97 -0.44
CA PRO A 300 16.24 1.24 -0.33
C PRO A 300 16.17 -0.09 0.43
N LYS A 301 15.05 -0.34 1.13
CA LYS A 301 14.80 -1.58 1.88
C LYS A 301 13.80 -2.51 1.19
N HIS A 302 13.38 -2.22 -0.04
CA HIS A 302 12.46 -3.09 -0.77
C HIS A 302 13.13 -4.44 -1.10
N ILE A 303 12.95 -5.37 -0.19
CA ILE A 303 13.68 -6.66 -0.18
C ILE A 303 13.48 -7.48 -1.46
N ASN A 304 12.28 -7.47 -2.03
CA ASN A 304 11.97 -8.24 -3.24
C ASN A 304 12.76 -7.72 -4.45
N SER A 305 12.92 -6.39 -4.59
CA SER A 305 13.74 -5.82 -5.65
C SER A 305 15.24 -6.12 -5.45
N GLN A 306 15.73 -6.06 -4.20
CA GLN A 306 17.11 -6.41 -3.87
C GLN A 306 17.39 -7.88 -4.21
N PHE A 307 16.49 -8.78 -3.81
CA PHE A 307 16.59 -10.21 -4.14
C PHE A 307 16.54 -10.46 -5.65
N ASN A 308 15.66 -9.78 -6.39
CA ASN A 308 15.57 -9.94 -7.84
C ASN A 308 16.84 -9.48 -8.57
N ILE A 309 17.50 -8.45 -8.11
CA ILE A 309 18.81 -8.04 -8.66
C ILE A 309 19.82 -9.19 -8.50
N ALA A 310 19.86 -9.82 -7.32
CA ALA A 310 20.71 -10.99 -7.10
C ALA A 310 20.39 -12.16 -8.04
N VAL A 311 19.09 -12.46 -8.23
CA VAL A 311 18.62 -13.50 -9.16
C VAL A 311 19.03 -13.18 -10.59
N VAL A 312 18.90 -11.94 -11.05
CA VAL A 312 19.32 -11.54 -12.40
C VAL A 312 20.83 -11.74 -12.60
N TYR A 313 21.67 -11.32 -11.66
CA TYR A 313 23.12 -11.59 -11.76
C TYR A 313 23.44 -13.07 -11.72
N HIS A 314 22.71 -13.87 -10.91
CA HIS A 314 22.85 -15.31 -10.89
C HIS A 314 22.54 -15.93 -12.26
N LYS A 315 21.44 -15.53 -12.89
CA LYS A 315 21.02 -15.99 -14.22
C LYS A 315 22.00 -15.61 -15.34
N ARG A 316 22.65 -14.45 -15.22
CA ARG A 316 23.72 -13.99 -16.13
C ARG A 316 25.05 -14.73 -15.92
N GLY A 317 25.16 -15.57 -14.89
CA GLY A 317 26.41 -16.22 -14.52
C GLY A 317 27.43 -15.30 -13.81
N GLU A 318 27.01 -14.09 -13.42
CA GLU A 318 27.83 -13.12 -12.68
C GLU A 318 27.86 -13.46 -11.18
N LEU A 319 28.34 -14.67 -10.87
CA LEU A 319 28.16 -15.33 -9.56
C LEU A 319 28.69 -14.49 -8.37
N LYS A 320 29.81 -13.79 -8.54
CA LYS A 320 30.36 -12.94 -7.45
C LYS A 320 29.42 -11.76 -7.14
N ARG A 321 28.83 -11.14 -8.17
CA ARG A 321 27.84 -10.06 -7.98
C ARG A 321 26.57 -10.60 -7.35
N ALA A 322 26.09 -11.75 -7.84
CA ALA A 322 24.90 -12.38 -7.26
C ALA A 322 25.08 -12.66 -5.76
N ILE A 323 26.24 -13.18 -5.33
CA ILE A 323 26.53 -13.39 -3.90
C ILE A 323 26.43 -12.07 -3.13
N ALA A 324 27.05 -11.00 -3.62
CA ALA A 324 27.03 -9.70 -2.94
C ALA A 324 25.59 -9.14 -2.81
N GLU A 325 24.77 -9.30 -3.83
CA GLU A 325 23.37 -8.83 -3.78
C GLU A 325 22.49 -9.72 -2.87
N TYR A 326 22.76 -11.03 -2.78
CA TYR A 326 22.12 -11.87 -1.77
C TYR A 326 22.57 -11.51 -0.35
N ASP A 327 23.84 -11.11 -0.15
CA ASP A 327 24.33 -10.60 1.13
C ASP A 327 23.54 -9.35 1.56
N LEU A 328 23.36 -8.39 0.64
CA LEU A 328 22.52 -7.20 0.88
C LEU A 328 21.07 -7.56 1.19
N THR A 329 20.49 -8.54 0.49
CA THR A 329 19.15 -9.05 0.81
C THR A 329 19.07 -9.54 2.25
N LEU A 330 20.08 -10.29 2.71
CA LEU A 330 20.15 -10.84 4.06
C LEU A 330 20.53 -9.79 5.13
N GLU A 331 21.11 -8.66 4.73
CA GLU A 331 21.25 -7.49 5.62
C GLU A 331 19.90 -6.82 5.89
N ILE A 332 19.01 -6.77 4.88
CA ILE A 332 17.63 -6.23 5.02
C ILE A 332 16.80 -7.19 5.89
N ASP A 333 16.78 -8.50 5.55
CA ASP A 333 16.07 -9.52 6.34
C ASP A 333 16.93 -10.79 6.47
N ARG A 334 17.43 -11.03 7.68
CA ARG A 334 18.21 -12.24 8.02
C ARG A 334 17.42 -13.55 7.95
N ASN A 335 16.10 -13.48 7.83
CA ASN A 335 15.22 -14.64 7.70
C ASN A 335 14.71 -14.85 6.27
N TYR A 336 15.28 -14.14 5.27
CA TYR A 336 14.91 -14.31 3.87
C TYR A 336 15.46 -15.62 3.32
N GLN A 337 14.64 -16.65 3.44
CA GLN A 337 15.03 -18.04 3.17
C GLN A 337 15.58 -18.28 1.76
N ASP A 338 14.99 -17.67 0.73
CA ASP A 338 15.35 -17.90 -0.67
C ASP A 338 16.72 -17.33 -1.03
N ALA A 339 17.16 -16.28 -0.32
CA ALA A 339 18.50 -15.73 -0.48
C ALA A 339 19.58 -16.73 0.00
N TYR A 340 19.38 -17.37 1.15
CA TYR A 340 20.27 -18.44 1.61
C TYR A 340 20.31 -19.61 0.63
N TYR A 341 19.14 -20.07 0.18
CA TYR A 341 19.06 -21.20 -0.73
C TYR A 341 19.82 -20.91 -2.04
N ASN A 342 19.53 -19.78 -2.69
CA ASN A 342 20.13 -19.42 -3.96
C ASN A 342 21.64 -19.12 -3.83
N ARG A 343 22.08 -18.44 -2.75
CA ARG A 343 23.50 -18.19 -2.48
C ARG A 343 24.24 -19.49 -2.20
N GLY A 344 23.63 -20.41 -1.45
CA GLY A 344 24.14 -21.75 -1.19
C GLY A 344 24.36 -22.55 -2.49
N GLN A 345 23.42 -22.45 -3.45
CA GLN A 345 23.59 -23.07 -4.77
C GLN A 345 24.80 -22.50 -5.53
N ILE A 346 25.01 -21.20 -5.47
CA ILE A 346 26.19 -20.57 -6.09
C ILE A 346 27.46 -21.09 -5.45
N TYR A 347 27.54 -21.10 -4.11
CA TYR A 347 28.71 -21.64 -3.41
C TYR A 347 28.96 -23.10 -3.73
N ALA A 348 27.93 -23.93 -3.83
CA ALA A 348 28.04 -25.32 -4.24
C ALA A 348 28.58 -25.47 -5.66
N SER A 349 28.10 -24.68 -6.61
CA SER A 349 28.57 -24.68 -8.00
C SER A 349 30.02 -24.23 -8.14
N MET A 350 30.46 -23.33 -7.25
CA MET A 350 31.85 -22.88 -7.17
C MET A 350 32.79 -23.85 -6.40
N GLY A 351 32.28 -24.98 -5.92
CA GLY A 351 33.02 -25.94 -5.11
C GLY A 351 33.26 -25.48 -3.67
N ASN A 352 32.66 -24.39 -3.24
CA ASN A 352 32.82 -23.84 -1.90
C ASN A 352 31.85 -24.50 -0.91
N ARG A 353 32.13 -25.77 -0.58
CA ARG A 353 31.26 -26.63 0.23
C ARG A 353 30.94 -26.08 1.64
N PRO A 354 31.90 -25.47 2.39
CA PRO A 354 31.62 -24.97 3.74
C PRO A 354 30.56 -23.85 3.74
N GLN A 355 30.66 -22.89 2.81
CA GLN A 355 29.68 -21.79 2.70
C GLN A 355 28.32 -22.29 2.21
N ALA A 356 28.30 -23.17 1.21
CA ALA A 356 27.07 -23.80 0.74
C ALA A 356 26.34 -24.53 1.88
N TYR A 357 27.08 -25.30 2.68
CA TYR A 357 26.51 -26.01 3.82
C TYR A 357 25.96 -25.06 4.90
N GLY A 358 26.68 -23.98 5.20
CA GLY A 358 26.22 -22.95 6.12
C GLY A 358 24.89 -22.32 5.69
N ASP A 359 24.76 -21.97 4.41
CA ASP A 359 23.55 -21.40 3.84
C ASP A 359 22.38 -22.38 3.84
N TYR A 360 22.60 -23.64 3.48
CA TYR A 360 21.53 -24.66 3.54
C TYR A 360 21.07 -24.98 4.97
N ILE A 361 21.95 -24.90 5.97
CA ILE A 361 21.55 -25.01 7.37
C ILE A 361 20.68 -23.80 7.77
N ALA A 362 21.05 -22.57 7.39
CA ALA A 362 20.26 -21.37 7.68
C ALA A 362 18.86 -21.48 7.04
N TYR A 363 18.80 -21.82 5.76
CA TYR A 363 17.55 -22.11 5.07
C TYR A 363 16.68 -23.12 5.81
N SER A 364 17.25 -24.27 6.17
CA SER A 364 16.53 -25.34 6.87
C SER A 364 15.97 -24.91 8.22
N LYS A 365 16.74 -24.15 9.02
CA LYS A 365 16.29 -23.63 10.31
C LYS A 365 15.08 -22.70 10.14
N ILE A 366 15.12 -21.81 9.15
CA ILE A 366 14.02 -20.87 8.87
C ILE A 366 12.79 -21.64 8.42
N MET A 367 12.93 -22.61 7.51
CA MET A 367 11.83 -23.45 7.04
C MET A 367 11.20 -24.27 8.16
N LYS A 368 12.03 -24.85 9.06
CA LYS A 368 11.53 -25.60 10.21
C LYS A 368 10.73 -24.69 11.16
N ALA A 369 11.18 -23.47 11.38
CA ALA A 369 10.45 -22.50 12.19
C ALA A 369 9.11 -22.09 11.58
N LYS A 370 9.04 -21.93 10.26
CA LYS A 370 7.82 -21.52 9.53
C LYS A 370 6.81 -22.67 9.35
N THR A 371 7.27 -23.87 9.04
CA THR A 371 6.37 -24.98 8.59
C THR A 371 6.28 -26.13 9.56
N GLY A 372 7.10 -26.17 10.61
CA GLY A 372 7.24 -27.33 11.49
C GLY A 372 7.87 -28.57 10.83
N LYS A 373 8.25 -28.50 9.54
CA LYS A 373 8.85 -29.60 8.78
C LYS A 373 10.35 -29.35 8.56
N GLU A 374 11.15 -30.43 8.57
CA GLU A 374 12.58 -30.35 8.27
C GLU A 374 12.80 -30.18 6.77
N GLY A 375 13.03 -28.93 6.32
CA GLY A 375 13.41 -28.62 4.94
C GLY A 375 14.86 -29.04 4.58
N ALA A 376 15.69 -29.38 5.59
CA ALA A 376 17.12 -29.69 5.41
C ALA A 376 17.39 -30.93 4.58
N ALA A 377 16.56 -31.96 4.65
CA ALA A 377 16.79 -33.20 3.93
C ALA A 377 16.67 -33.01 2.40
N LEU A 378 15.88 -32.06 1.94
CA LEU A 378 15.74 -31.71 0.51
C LEU A 378 16.92 -30.86 0.02
N ALA A 379 17.37 -29.86 0.81
CA ALA A 379 18.50 -29.02 0.44
C ALA A 379 19.82 -29.77 0.41
N LEU A 380 20.03 -30.73 1.33
CA LEU A 380 21.25 -31.54 1.39
C LEU A 380 21.29 -32.63 0.31
N ARG A 381 20.15 -33.16 -0.15
CA ARG A 381 20.08 -34.07 -1.29
C ARG A 381 20.40 -33.38 -2.62
N GLY A 382 20.14 -32.08 -2.75
CA GLY A 382 20.46 -31.29 -3.94
C GLY A 382 21.97 -31.07 -4.18
N ILE A 383 22.85 -31.42 -3.23
CA ILE A 383 24.30 -31.35 -3.41
C ILE A 383 24.81 -32.53 -4.27
N GLU A 384 24.07 -33.63 -4.35
CA GLU A 384 24.46 -34.85 -5.06
C GLU A 384 23.83 -34.96 -6.47
N ASP A 385 22.79 -34.23 -6.80
CA ASP A 385 22.06 -34.40 -8.07
C ASP A 385 21.97 -33.13 -8.92
N LYS A 386 22.82 -33.05 -9.96
CA LYS A 386 22.88 -31.92 -10.90
C LYS A 386 21.59 -31.72 -11.72
N GLU A 387 20.78 -32.76 -11.96
CA GLU A 387 19.52 -32.65 -12.71
C GLU A 387 18.41 -32.01 -11.87
N GLN A 388 18.40 -32.20 -10.57
CA GLN A 388 17.48 -31.52 -9.68
C GLN A 388 17.81 -30.02 -9.53
N ILE A 389 19.10 -29.64 -9.62
CA ILE A 389 19.54 -28.24 -9.57
C ILE A 389 18.89 -27.40 -10.67
N GLN A 390 18.74 -27.93 -11.88
CA GLN A 390 18.08 -27.22 -13.00
C GLN A 390 16.55 -27.07 -12.82
N ARG A 391 15.89 -27.98 -12.10
CA ARG A 391 14.46 -27.88 -11.80
C ARG A 391 14.16 -26.84 -10.72
N TYR A 392 15.09 -26.56 -9.82
CA TYR A 392 14.91 -25.65 -8.67
C TYR A 392 15.50 -24.25 -8.89
N LEU A 393 16.17 -23.98 -10.02
CA LEU A 393 16.61 -22.61 -10.36
C LEU A 393 15.45 -21.64 -10.70
N ILE A 394 14.19 -22.13 -10.76
CA ILE A 394 13.00 -21.32 -10.99
C ILE A 394 11.82 -21.66 -10.02
N PRO A 395 11.98 -22.32 -8.86
CA PRO A 395 10.84 -22.51 -7.97
C PRO A 395 10.40 -21.21 -7.34
N SER A 396 11.33 -20.36 -6.90
CA SER A 396 10.98 -19.11 -6.22
C SER A 396 10.13 -18.15 -7.09
N PHE A 397 10.27 -18.23 -8.41
CA PHE A 397 9.48 -17.41 -9.34
C PHE A 397 8.24 -18.12 -9.86
N LYS A 398 8.35 -19.40 -10.17
CA LYS A 398 7.24 -20.23 -10.67
C LYS A 398 6.36 -20.72 -9.54
N ASP A 399 6.94 -21.06 -8.40
CA ASP A 399 6.21 -21.49 -7.21
C ASP A 399 5.69 -20.30 -6.41
N TRP A 400 6.31 -19.11 -6.46
CA TRP A 400 5.73 -17.89 -5.91
C TRP A 400 4.42 -17.52 -6.65
N ILE A 401 4.39 -17.65 -7.99
CA ILE A 401 3.14 -17.51 -8.76
C ILE A 401 2.15 -18.63 -8.40
N LEU A 402 2.62 -19.87 -8.18
CA LEU A 402 1.77 -21.01 -7.84
C LEU A 402 1.44 -21.11 -6.33
N GLU A 403 2.30 -20.62 -5.44
CA GLU A 403 2.02 -20.55 -3.99
C GLU A 403 1.12 -19.38 -3.61
N GLN A 404 1.04 -18.32 -4.42
CA GLN A 404 -0.05 -17.34 -4.31
C GLN A 404 -1.39 -17.98 -4.72
N ASP A 405 -1.37 -19.09 -5.50
CA ASP A 405 -2.55 -19.87 -5.85
C ASP A 405 -2.98 -20.86 -4.76
N SER A 406 -2.13 -21.17 -3.79
CA SER A 406 -2.37 -22.17 -2.75
C SER A 406 -2.47 -21.59 -1.33
N ARG A 407 -2.37 -20.27 -1.19
CA ARG A 407 -2.58 -19.51 0.05
C ARG A 407 -3.73 -18.54 -0.12
#